data_b55095228ba8562f115af61c0530dd12
#
_entry.id   b55095228ba8562f115af61c0530dd12
#
_cell.length_a   1.000
_cell.length_b   1.000
_cell.length_c   1.000
_cell.angle_alpha   90.00
_cell.angle_beta   90.00
_cell.angle_gamma   90.00
#
_symmetry.space_group_name_H-M   'P 1'
#
loop_
_entity.id
_entity.type
_entity.pdbx_description
1 polymer ?
#
loop_
_entity_poly.entity_id
_entity_poly.type
_entity_poly.pdbx_seq_one_letter_code
_entity_poly.pdbx_strand_id
1 'polypeptide(L)'
;MSNPVQNTRIKQPEKKLPKGSIHDGLSGRTPWHQDAAVLNTKGQKLTDMVTVWIPFTKTTKKNGCMITVKKINKIGLLNHVSGYRGQVELKNSELLDDMKHVYLEANIGDVILLHKHSIHCSLPNLSLIHI
;
A
#
# COMPACT_ATOMS: atom_id res chain seq x y z
N MET A 1 6.05 0.20 26.36
CA MET A 1 4.98 0.13 25.34
C MET A 1 5.45 0.93 24.14
N SER A 2 5.55 0.32 22.97
CA SER A 2 5.80 1.07 21.73
C SER A 2 4.50 1.74 21.29
N ASN A 3 4.53 3.04 21.05
CA ASN A 3 3.39 3.72 20.46
C ASN A 3 3.14 3.17 19.05
N PRO A 4 1.89 2.93 18.65
CA PRO A 4 1.58 2.52 17.29
C PRO A 4 2.04 3.59 16.30
N VAL A 5 2.65 3.17 15.20
CA VAL A 5 2.98 4.07 14.09
C VAL A 5 1.68 4.43 13.39
N GLN A 6 1.40 5.72 13.28
CA GLN A 6 0.22 6.24 12.61
C GLN A 6 0.62 7.01 11.36
N ASN A 7 -0.03 6.70 10.24
CA ASN A 7 0.15 7.41 8.99
C ASN A 7 -1.21 7.79 8.42
N THR A 8 -1.37 9.04 8.05
CA THR A 8 -2.53 9.51 7.29
C THR A 8 -2.12 9.76 5.86
N ARG A 9 -2.88 9.24 4.90
CA ARG A 9 -2.61 9.42 3.47
C ARG A 9 -3.81 10.03 2.77
N ILE A 10 -3.55 11.03 1.95
CA ILE A 10 -4.51 11.64 1.04
C ILE A 10 -4.08 11.34 -0.38
N LYS A 11 -4.95 10.69 -1.15
CA LYS A 11 -4.72 10.42 -2.56
C LYS A 11 -5.37 11.48 -3.42
N GLN A 12 -4.57 12.39 -3.95
CA GLN A 12 -5.06 13.36 -4.90
C GLN A 12 -5.37 12.71 -6.26
N PRO A 13 -6.38 13.21 -7.01
CA PRO A 13 -6.62 12.76 -8.38
C PRO A 13 -5.40 12.96 -9.26
N GLU A 14 -4.97 11.94 -10.00
CA GLU A 14 -3.75 12.00 -10.82
C GLU A 14 -3.75 13.13 -11.84
N LYS A 15 -4.90 13.42 -12.44
CA LYS A 15 -5.04 14.52 -13.41
C LYS A 15 -4.81 15.92 -12.85
N LYS A 16 -4.84 16.08 -11.53
CA LYS A 16 -4.65 17.37 -10.85
C LYS A 16 -3.24 17.59 -10.33
N LEU A 17 -2.37 16.62 -10.51
CA LEU A 17 -0.99 16.74 -10.04
C LEU A 17 -0.16 17.51 -11.07
N PRO A 18 0.53 18.58 -10.68
CA PRO A 18 1.45 19.29 -11.56
C PRO A 18 2.55 18.35 -12.00
N LYS A 19 2.77 18.25 -13.30
CA LYS A 19 3.93 17.49 -13.85
C LYS A 19 5.22 18.08 -13.29
N GLY A 20 6.12 17.21 -12.86
CA GLY A 20 7.41 17.62 -12.28
C GLY A 20 7.34 18.13 -10.84
N SER A 21 6.18 18.07 -10.17
CA SER A 21 6.10 18.36 -8.75
C SER A 21 6.84 17.31 -7.91
N ILE A 22 7.16 17.65 -6.66
CA ILE A 22 7.71 16.69 -5.70
C ILE A 22 6.78 15.47 -5.47
N HIS A 23 5.53 15.58 -5.86
CA HIS A 23 4.50 14.54 -5.78
C HIS A 23 4.35 13.76 -7.09
N ASP A 24 5.05 14.16 -8.15
CA ASP A 24 5.04 13.43 -9.43
C ASP A 24 5.57 12.00 -9.22
N GLY A 25 4.74 11.02 -9.56
CA GLY A 25 5.02 9.61 -9.33
C GLY A 25 4.78 9.10 -7.89
N LEU A 26 4.50 9.99 -6.92
CA LEU A 26 4.01 9.59 -5.57
C LEU A 26 2.50 9.65 -5.47
N SER A 27 1.90 10.13 -6.51
CA SER A 27 0.59 10.74 -6.52
C SER A 27 -0.57 9.81 -6.37
N GLY A 28 -0.39 8.64 -6.02
CA GLY A 28 -1.59 7.96 -5.79
C GLY A 28 -1.47 6.45 -5.66
N ARG A 29 -0.41 5.86 -6.07
CA ARG A 29 -0.21 4.42 -5.88
C ARG A 29 0.95 4.15 -4.92
N THR A 30 0.84 3.08 -4.16
CA THR A 30 2.00 2.45 -3.53
C THR A 30 2.38 1.22 -4.34
N PRO A 31 3.68 0.94 -4.54
CA PRO A 31 4.12 -0.27 -5.22
C PRO A 31 3.74 -1.51 -4.40
N TRP A 32 3.86 -2.68 -4.99
CA TRP A 32 3.71 -3.94 -4.28
C TRP A 32 4.76 -4.06 -3.17
N HIS A 33 4.32 -4.30 -1.94
CA HIS A 33 5.20 -4.44 -0.78
C HIS A 33 4.55 -5.31 0.32
N GLN A 34 5.35 -5.60 1.32
CA GLN A 34 4.94 -6.17 2.60
C GLN A 34 5.29 -5.17 3.70
N ASP A 35 4.38 -4.90 4.63
CA ASP A 35 4.61 -3.91 5.69
C ASP A 35 5.82 -4.27 6.58
N ALA A 36 6.08 -5.56 6.75
CA ALA A 36 7.28 -6.03 7.44
C ALA A 36 8.57 -5.51 6.82
N ALA A 37 8.64 -5.38 5.50
CA ALA A 37 9.83 -4.85 4.82
C ALA A 37 10.03 -3.35 5.08
N VAL A 38 8.94 -2.60 5.15
CA VAL A 38 8.98 -1.15 5.41
C VAL A 38 9.57 -0.86 6.80
N LEU A 39 9.24 -1.68 7.80
CA LEU A 39 9.77 -1.53 9.16
C LEU A 39 11.19 -2.09 9.29
N ASN A 40 11.53 -3.12 8.55
CA ASN A 40 12.84 -3.79 8.64
C ASN A 40 13.98 -2.94 8.07
N THR A 41 13.70 -1.93 7.26
CA THR A 41 14.72 -1.00 6.71
C THR A 41 15.51 -0.27 7.79
N LYS A 42 15.04 -0.28 9.04
CA LYS A 42 15.68 0.37 10.19
C LYS A 42 16.45 -0.59 11.11
N GLY A 43 16.69 -1.84 10.70
CA GLY A 43 17.41 -2.82 11.52
C GLY A 43 16.67 -3.25 12.79
N GLN A 44 15.38 -2.96 12.88
CA GLN A 44 14.58 -3.38 14.03
C GLN A 44 14.17 -4.84 13.86
N LYS A 45 14.32 -5.63 14.93
CA LYS A 45 13.85 -7.02 14.96
C LYS A 45 12.35 -7.01 14.76
N LEU A 46 11.87 -7.68 13.70
CA LEU A 46 10.45 -7.76 13.38
C LEU A 46 9.69 -8.43 14.53
N THR A 47 8.92 -7.63 15.21
CA THR A 47 7.90 -8.12 16.14
C THR A 47 6.65 -8.53 15.39
N ASP A 48 5.77 -9.27 16.04
CA ASP A 48 4.46 -9.51 15.49
C ASP A 48 3.70 -8.19 15.37
N MET A 49 3.28 -7.88 14.15
CA MET A 49 2.56 -6.65 13.84
C MET A 49 1.35 -6.94 12.97
N VAL A 50 0.34 -6.13 13.13
CA VAL A 50 -0.84 -6.07 12.27
C VAL A 50 -1.00 -4.62 11.83
N THR A 51 -1.17 -4.42 10.53
CA THR A 51 -1.54 -3.10 10.01
C THR A 51 -3.05 -2.97 10.04
N VAL A 52 -3.53 -1.92 10.68
CA VAL A 52 -4.94 -1.56 10.73
C VAL A 52 -5.15 -0.40 9.77
N TRP A 53 -5.88 -0.63 8.69
CA TRP A 53 -6.18 0.40 7.71
C TRP A 53 -7.66 0.80 7.81
N ILE A 54 -7.92 2.09 7.96
CA ILE A 54 -9.25 2.65 8.19
C ILE A 54 -9.52 3.72 7.11
N PRO A 55 -10.53 3.53 6.25
CA PRO A 55 -10.90 4.54 5.26
C PRO A 55 -11.71 5.66 5.91
N PHE A 56 -11.28 6.91 5.67
CA PHE A 56 -12.05 8.10 6.04
C PHE A 56 -13.04 8.54 4.95
N THR A 57 -12.93 7.93 3.78
CA THR A 57 -13.85 8.10 2.65
C THR A 57 -14.08 6.75 2.00
N LYS A 58 -15.20 6.56 1.31
CA LYS A 58 -15.43 5.33 0.55
C LYS A 58 -14.31 5.12 -0.47
N THR A 59 -13.66 3.96 -0.44
CA THR A 59 -12.60 3.59 -1.38
C THR A 59 -13.08 2.56 -2.39
N THR A 60 -12.72 2.79 -3.63
CA THR A 60 -13.09 1.98 -4.78
C THR A 60 -11.90 1.82 -5.72
N LYS A 61 -12.01 0.94 -6.70
CA LYS A 61 -11.01 0.82 -7.77
C LYS A 61 -10.73 2.16 -8.45
N LYS A 62 -11.76 2.98 -8.62
CA LYS A 62 -11.65 4.27 -9.33
C LYS A 62 -10.87 5.31 -8.55
N ASN A 63 -10.97 5.31 -7.23
CA ASN A 63 -10.32 6.32 -6.39
C ASN A 63 -9.13 5.79 -5.57
N GLY A 64 -8.66 4.60 -5.90
CA GLY A 64 -7.38 4.13 -5.41
C GLY A 64 -7.43 3.19 -4.22
N CYS A 65 -8.36 2.23 -4.20
CA CYS A 65 -8.38 1.19 -3.18
C CYS A 65 -7.10 0.36 -3.16
N MET A 66 -6.88 -0.35 -2.08
CA MET A 66 -5.80 -1.34 -2.00
C MET A 66 -6.14 -2.59 -2.82
N ILE A 67 -5.08 -3.28 -3.24
CA ILE A 67 -5.14 -4.59 -3.87
C ILE A 67 -4.24 -5.54 -3.09
N THR A 68 -4.66 -6.78 -2.95
CA THR A 68 -3.85 -7.85 -2.40
C THR A 68 -3.94 -9.09 -3.29
N VAL A 69 -3.03 -10.02 -3.09
CA VAL A 69 -3.06 -11.36 -3.70
C VAL A 69 -3.35 -12.40 -2.63
N LYS A 70 -4.16 -13.41 -2.99
CA LYS A 70 -4.57 -14.44 -2.03
C LYS A 70 -3.43 -15.41 -1.72
N LYS A 71 -3.42 -15.94 -0.49
CA LYS A 71 -2.62 -17.11 -0.03
C LYS A 71 -1.10 -16.94 0.02
N ILE A 72 -0.56 -15.72 -0.05
CA ILE A 72 0.90 -15.49 -0.06
C ILE A 72 1.48 -15.21 1.32
N ASN A 73 0.69 -14.87 2.32
CA ASN A 73 1.16 -14.56 3.67
C ASN A 73 1.92 -15.70 4.37
N LYS A 74 1.79 -16.96 3.90
CA LYS A 74 2.57 -18.11 4.40
C LYS A 74 4.00 -18.17 3.86
N ILE A 75 4.34 -17.40 2.84
CA ILE A 75 5.67 -17.41 2.21
C ILE A 75 6.72 -16.68 3.07
N GLY A 76 6.28 -15.91 4.05
CA GLY A 76 7.18 -15.11 4.88
C GLY A 76 7.55 -13.78 4.22
N LEU A 77 8.66 -13.20 4.68
CA LEU A 77 9.16 -11.94 4.13
C LEU A 77 9.95 -12.20 2.84
N LEU A 78 9.51 -11.60 1.76
CA LEU A 78 10.16 -11.65 0.46
C LEU A 78 11.23 -10.55 0.32
N ASN A 79 12.05 -10.65 -0.72
CA ASN A 79 13.06 -9.64 -1.03
C ASN A 79 12.41 -8.35 -1.54
N HIS A 80 12.86 -7.24 -0.98
CA HIS A 80 12.44 -5.89 -1.36
C HIS A 80 13.63 -5.06 -1.81
N VAL A 81 13.37 -4.07 -2.61
CA VAL A 81 14.35 -3.08 -3.11
C VAL A 81 13.87 -1.68 -2.79
N SER A 82 14.79 -0.72 -2.80
CA SER A 82 14.43 0.68 -2.76
C SER A 82 13.99 1.10 -4.17
N GLY A 83 12.71 1.35 -4.31
CA GLY A 83 12.13 1.83 -5.56
C GLY A 83 12.20 3.34 -5.72
N TYR A 84 11.37 3.84 -6.61
CA TYR A 84 11.31 5.26 -6.92
C TYR A 84 11.06 6.11 -5.67
N ARG A 85 11.90 7.13 -5.45
CA ARG A 85 11.88 8.02 -4.27
C ARG A 85 11.99 7.32 -2.91
N GLY A 86 12.68 6.19 -2.88
CA GLY A 86 12.93 5.47 -1.62
C GLY A 86 11.73 4.68 -1.10
N GLN A 87 10.69 4.50 -1.90
CA GLN A 87 9.62 3.58 -1.54
C GLN A 87 10.14 2.15 -1.51
N VAL A 88 9.74 1.42 -0.51
CA VAL A 88 10.05 -0.02 -0.43
C VAL A 88 9.13 -0.77 -1.37
N GLU A 89 9.69 -1.53 -2.29
CA GLU A 89 8.92 -2.32 -3.24
C GLU A 89 9.42 -3.76 -3.34
N LEU A 90 8.52 -4.66 -3.69
CA LEU A 90 8.85 -6.07 -3.86
C LEU A 90 9.74 -6.26 -5.09
N LYS A 91 10.86 -6.93 -4.91
CA LYS A 91 11.71 -7.36 -6.03
C LYS A 91 10.95 -8.39 -6.87
N ASN A 92 10.98 -8.25 -8.20
CA ASN A 92 10.27 -9.14 -9.13
C ASN A 92 8.74 -9.15 -8.93
N SER A 93 8.16 -7.97 -8.74
CA SER A 93 6.70 -7.81 -8.56
C SER A 93 5.88 -8.22 -9.79
N GLU A 94 6.51 -8.33 -10.96
CA GLU A 94 5.92 -8.82 -12.20
C GLU A 94 5.34 -10.24 -12.05
N LEU A 95 5.86 -11.04 -11.13
CA LEU A 95 5.33 -12.37 -10.84
C LEU A 95 3.91 -12.34 -10.26
N LEU A 96 3.47 -11.17 -9.80
CA LEU A 96 2.14 -10.99 -9.24
C LEU A 96 1.08 -10.67 -10.31
N ASP A 97 1.50 -10.31 -11.52
CA ASP A 97 0.59 -9.87 -12.58
C ASP A 97 -0.35 -11.01 -13.04
N ASP A 98 0.15 -12.24 -13.02
CA ASP A 98 -0.62 -13.44 -13.36
C ASP A 98 -1.47 -13.98 -12.18
N MET A 99 -1.35 -13.37 -11.00
CA MET A 99 -2.06 -13.83 -9.81
C MET A 99 -3.45 -13.19 -9.71
N LYS A 100 -4.36 -13.90 -9.07
CA LYS A 100 -5.70 -13.36 -8.82
C LYS A 100 -5.62 -12.21 -7.81
N HIS A 101 -5.85 -11.00 -8.30
CA HIS A 101 -5.95 -9.79 -7.48
C HIS A 101 -7.29 -9.71 -6.74
N VAL A 102 -7.23 -9.29 -5.50
CA VAL A 102 -8.39 -8.97 -4.67
C VAL A 102 -8.38 -7.48 -4.38
N TYR A 103 -9.41 -6.80 -4.85
CA TYR A 103 -9.60 -5.36 -4.62
C TYR A 103 -10.28 -5.16 -3.27
N LEU A 104 -9.63 -4.40 -2.41
CA LEU A 104 -10.11 -4.10 -1.07
C LEU A 104 -10.90 -2.79 -1.09
N GLU A 105 -12.06 -2.83 -1.74
CA GLU A 105 -13.01 -1.72 -1.68
C GLU A 105 -13.62 -1.66 -0.28
N ALA A 106 -13.80 -0.47 0.28
CA ALA A 106 -14.26 -0.30 1.65
C ALA A 106 -15.09 0.98 1.81
N ASN A 107 -16.03 0.95 2.73
CA ASN A 107 -16.84 2.10 3.12
C ASN A 107 -16.26 2.78 4.37
N ILE A 108 -16.73 3.98 4.68
CA ILE A 108 -16.45 4.62 5.96
C ILE A 108 -16.97 3.72 7.08
N GLY A 109 -16.13 3.47 8.08
CA GLY A 109 -16.44 2.59 9.20
C GLY A 109 -15.94 1.15 9.04
N ASP A 110 -15.56 0.75 7.83
CA ASP A 110 -14.88 -0.53 7.64
C ASP A 110 -13.45 -0.47 8.19
N VAL A 111 -12.92 -1.62 8.56
CA VAL A 111 -11.54 -1.79 8.99
C VAL A 111 -10.91 -2.95 8.23
N ILE A 112 -9.77 -2.71 7.61
CA ILE A 112 -9.00 -3.74 6.92
C ILE A 112 -7.77 -4.07 7.77
N LEU A 113 -7.63 -5.34 8.12
CA LEU A 113 -6.48 -5.84 8.85
C LEU A 113 -5.52 -6.55 7.89
N LEU A 114 -4.27 -6.10 7.86
CA LEU A 114 -3.23 -6.70 7.02
C LEU A 114 -2.19 -7.39 7.91
N HIS A 115 -1.97 -8.66 7.63
CA HIS A 115 -0.86 -9.40 8.22
C HIS A 115 0.47 -8.81 7.73
N LYS A 116 1.50 -8.80 8.56
CA LYS A 116 2.83 -8.24 8.25
C LYS A 116 3.45 -8.71 6.93
N HIS A 117 3.10 -9.93 6.49
CA HIS A 117 3.57 -10.52 5.24
C HIS A 117 2.53 -10.48 4.11
N SER A 118 1.39 -9.84 4.31
CA SER A 118 0.43 -9.65 3.21
C SER A 118 1.04 -8.77 2.13
N ILE A 119 1.11 -9.32 0.91
CA ILE A 119 1.56 -8.55 -0.25
C ILE A 119 0.40 -7.70 -0.73
N HIS A 120 0.61 -6.41 -0.76
CA HIS A 120 -0.41 -5.46 -1.19
C HIS A 120 0.20 -4.25 -1.88
N CYS A 121 -0.62 -3.56 -2.62
CA CYS A 121 -0.32 -2.28 -3.22
C CYS A 121 -1.56 -1.40 -3.19
N SER A 122 -1.50 -0.20 -3.70
CA SER A 122 -2.70 0.61 -3.88
C SER A 122 -2.77 1.23 -5.26
N LEU A 123 -3.99 1.29 -5.80
CA LEU A 123 -4.27 1.91 -7.08
C LEU A 123 -4.11 3.44 -7.04
N PRO A 124 -3.86 4.06 -8.18
CA PRO A 124 -3.95 5.52 -8.31
C PRO A 124 -5.39 6.01 -8.12
N ASN A 125 -5.54 7.27 -7.76
CA ASN A 125 -6.84 7.93 -7.76
C ASN A 125 -7.14 8.48 -9.15
N LEU A 126 -7.95 7.76 -9.91
CA LEU A 126 -8.39 8.15 -11.25
C LEU A 126 -9.71 8.95 -11.23
N SER A 127 -10.27 9.21 -10.05
CA SER A 127 -11.45 10.03 -9.93
C SER A 127 -11.14 11.52 -10.21
N LEU A 128 -12.14 12.26 -10.61
CA LEU A 128 -12.02 13.71 -10.80
C LEU A 128 -12.25 14.49 -9.50
N ILE A 129 -12.60 13.81 -8.43
CA ILE A 129 -13.02 14.38 -7.15
C ILE A 129 -11.89 14.19 -6.13
N HIS A 130 -11.57 15.24 -5.40
CA HIS A 130 -10.76 15.15 -4.20
C HIS A 130 -11.49 14.32 -3.14
N ILE A 131 -10.75 13.43 -2.57
CA ILE A 131 -11.26 12.59 -1.49
C ILE A 131 -10.56 12.97 -0.22
#